data_f9e0d79ab70cec4f53b0673d9a88c6b1
#
_entry.id   f9e0d79ab70cec4f53b0673d9a88c6b1
#
_cell.length_a   1.000
_cell.length_b   1.000
_cell.length_c   1.000
_cell.angle_alpha   90.00
_cell.angle_beta   90.00
_cell.angle_gamma   90.00
#
_symmetry.space_group_name_H-M   'P 1'
#
loop_
_entity.id
_entity.type
_entity.pdbx_description
1 polymer ?
#
loop_
_entity_poly.entity_id
_entity_poly.type
_entity_poly.pdbx_seq_one_letter_code
_entity_poly.pdbx_strand_id
1 'polypeptide(L)'
;SISRSNEYINQQVGNVDGLVDKENEELRRLFGGIWNKLLPTTQASLISARVLWQSCMGITREDFDYSGICISSTSALECELRRWFYVGYQEYLIKAVGNPSEMDPSDVWNQWPEELLNIDRKTYRKLMEDGRYSATIELGDAKSFTMGKLPYLFYNKKNRLTRDRMKEYLDTIFKEEYRQKPGGTIGAIDWIDFQSYKRNPNSFISDCDNIRDAYRNPA
;
A
#
# COMPACT_ATOMS: atom_id res chain seq x y z
N SER A 1 28.99 -0.73 -12.60
CA SER A 1 28.76 -1.68 -11.51
C SER A 1 27.51 -2.55 -11.73
N ILE A 2 26.39 -2.02 -12.24
CA ILE A 2 25.17 -2.79 -12.59
C ILE A 2 25.45 -3.88 -13.63
N SER A 3 26.29 -3.62 -14.63
CA SER A 3 26.67 -4.58 -15.66
C SER A 3 27.40 -5.82 -15.08
N ARG A 4 28.26 -5.63 -14.09
CA ARG A 4 28.97 -6.76 -13.45
C ARG A 4 28.07 -7.61 -12.57
N SER A 5 27.07 -7.01 -11.94
CA SER A 5 26.06 -7.74 -11.15
C SER A 5 25.20 -8.61 -12.06
N ASN A 6 24.80 -8.10 -13.22
CA ASN A 6 24.02 -8.86 -14.21
C ASN A 6 24.82 -9.98 -14.86
N GLU A 7 26.11 -9.76 -15.17
CA GLU A 7 27.00 -10.82 -15.67
C GLU A 7 27.24 -11.92 -14.64
N TYR A 8 27.40 -11.56 -13.36
CA TYR A 8 27.55 -12.53 -12.27
C TYR A 8 26.28 -13.35 -12.04
N ILE A 9 25.10 -12.70 -12.08
CA ILE A 9 23.80 -13.39 -11.99
C ILE A 9 23.64 -14.34 -13.17
N ASN A 10 23.93 -13.92 -14.40
CA ASN A 10 23.84 -14.77 -15.59
C ASN A 10 24.82 -15.94 -15.59
N GLN A 11 25.97 -15.82 -14.96
CA GLN A 11 26.95 -16.91 -14.82
C GLN A 11 26.59 -17.92 -13.71
N GLN A 12 25.96 -17.46 -12.63
CA GLN A 12 25.56 -18.31 -11.50
C GLN A 12 24.17 -18.96 -11.71
N VAL A 13 23.29 -18.31 -12.47
CA VAL A 13 21.93 -18.74 -12.71
C VAL A 13 21.79 -19.21 -14.15
N GLY A 14 22.33 -20.38 -14.47
CA GLY A 14 22.30 -20.97 -15.81
C GLY A 14 20.92 -21.24 -16.39
N ASN A 15 19.85 -20.95 -15.65
CA ASN A 15 18.46 -21.00 -16.11
C ASN A 15 17.57 -20.07 -15.26
N VAL A 16 17.58 -18.77 -15.60
CA VAL A 16 16.75 -17.76 -14.92
C VAL A 16 15.26 -18.11 -15.02
N ASP A 17 14.81 -18.60 -16.17
CA ASP A 17 13.40 -18.95 -16.39
C ASP A 17 12.96 -20.09 -15.48
N GLY A 18 13.77 -21.13 -15.33
CA GLY A 18 13.49 -22.22 -14.41
C GLY A 18 13.46 -21.80 -12.93
N LEU A 19 14.27 -20.81 -12.56
CA LEU A 19 14.24 -20.24 -11.21
C LEU A 19 12.98 -19.40 -10.98
N VAL A 20 12.57 -18.60 -11.96
CA VAL A 20 11.33 -17.81 -11.92
C VAL A 20 10.13 -18.73 -11.75
N ASP A 21 10.03 -19.80 -12.54
CA ASP A 21 8.93 -20.76 -12.45
C ASP A 21 8.89 -21.44 -11.07
N LYS A 22 10.04 -21.88 -10.58
CA LYS A 22 10.17 -22.50 -9.25
C LYS A 22 9.71 -21.55 -8.14
N GLU A 23 10.18 -20.31 -8.14
CA GLU A 23 9.82 -19.33 -7.11
C GLU A 23 8.33 -18.93 -7.19
N ASN A 24 7.76 -18.88 -8.40
CA ASN A 24 6.34 -18.67 -8.59
C ASN A 24 5.50 -19.81 -7.98
N GLU A 25 5.89 -21.06 -8.18
CA GLU A 25 5.21 -22.22 -7.57
C GLU A 25 5.33 -22.21 -6.05
N GLU A 26 6.51 -21.89 -5.50
CA GLU A 26 6.72 -21.79 -4.06
C GLU A 26 5.87 -20.68 -3.44
N LEU A 27 5.78 -19.52 -4.08
CA LEU A 27 4.93 -18.42 -3.63
C LEU A 27 3.45 -18.78 -3.72
N ARG A 28 3.00 -19.46 -4.79
CA ARG A 28 1.63 -19.98 -4.89
C ARG A 28 1.30 -20.95 -3.76
N ARG A 29 2.23 -21.81 -3.40
CA ARG A 29 2.06 -22.74 -2.29
C ARG A 29 2.00 -22.01 -0.94
N LEU A 30 2.86 -21.00 -0.75
CA LEU A 30 2.92 -20.21 0.49
C LEU A 30 1.66 -19.37 0.70
N PHE A 31 1.21 -18.66 -0.33
CA PHE A 31 0.04 -17.78 -0.27
C PHE A 31 -1.30 -18.53 -0.48
N GLY A 32 -1.26 -19.74 -1.06
CA GLY A 32 -2.46 -20.52 -1.34
C GLY A 32 -3.48 -19.76 -2.20
N GLY A 33 -4.74 -19.80 -1.81
CA GLY A 33 -5.82 -19.11 -2.53
C GLY A 33 -5.69 -17.60 -2.61
N ILE A 34 -4.89 -16.98 -1.74
CA ILE A 34 -4.65 -15.54 -1.73
C ILE A 34 -3.80 -15.14 -2.95
N TRP A 35 -2.89 -16.01 -3.43
CA TRP A 35 -2.02 -15.72 -4.56
C TRP A 35 -2.79 -15.19 -5.79
N ASN A 36 -3.88 -15.85 -6.13
CA ASN A 36 -4.68 -15.48 -7.31
C ASN A 36 -5.49 -14.18 -7.12
N LYS A 37 -5.56 -13.67 -5.89
CA LYS A 37 -6.23 -12.41 -5.56
C LYS A 37 -5.28 -11.20 -5.58
N LEU A 38 -3.96 -11.45 -5.57
CA LEU A 38 -2.95 -10.41 -5.66
C LEU A 38 -2.93 -9.82 -7.07
N LEU A 39 -2.57 -8.54 -7.16
CA LEU A 39 -2.34 -7.88 -8.44
C LEU A 39 -1.20 -8.58 -9.20
N PRO A 40 -1.25 -8.67 -10.55
CA PRO A 40 -0.14 -9.20 -11.34
C PRO A 40 1.19 -8.50 -11.07
N THR A 41 1.17 -7.18 -10.84
CA THR A 41 2.35 -6.40 -10.46
C THR A 41 2.90 -6.79 -9.09
N THR A 42 2.04 -7.09 -8.13
CA THR A 42 2.41 -7.60 -6.80
C THR A 42 3.06 -8.97 -6.91
N GLN A 43 2.45 -9.89 -7.69
CA GLN A 43 3.01 -11.22 -7.94
C GLN A 43 4.39 -11.12 -8.57
N ALA A 44 4.54 -10.30 -9.63
CA ALA A 44 5.82 -10.09 -10.31
C ALA A 44 6.89 -9.53 -9.36
N SER A 45 6.55 -8.57 -8.51
CA SER A 45 7.47 -8.00 -7.53
C SER A 45 7.91 -9.02 -6.48
N LEU A 46 6.99 -9.85 -5.99
CA LEU A 46 7.31 -10.92 -5.03
C LEU A 46 8.20 -12.01 -5.66
N ILE A 47 7.91 -12.41 -6.89
CA ILE A 47 8.76 -13.36 -7.63
C ILE A 47 10.16 -12.76 -7.80
N SER A 48 10.27 -11.52 -8.25
CA SER A 48 11.55 -10.83 -8.43
C SER A 48 12.35 -10.77 -7.13
N ALA A 49 11.70 -10.43 -6.01
CA ALA A 49 12.34 -10.40 -4.70
C ALA A 49 12.88 -11.79 -4.30
N ARG A 50 12.12 -12.86 -4.55
CA ARG A 50 12.51 -14.24 -4.25
C ARG A 50 13.65 -14.73 -5.14
N VAL A 51 13.58 -14.46 -6.44
CA VAL A 51 14.66 -14.79 -7.38
C VAL A 51 15.97 -14.09 -6.99
N LEU A 52 15.91 -12.79 -6.68
CA LEU A 52 17.06 -12.05 -6.19
C LEU A 52 17.60 -12.64 -4.89
N TRP A 53 16.73 -12.95 -3.92
CA TRP A 53 17.11 -13.57 -2.66
C TRP A 53 17.84 -14.91 -2.89
N GLN A 54 17.27 -15.80 -3.70
CA GLN A 54 17.86 -17.11 -4.00
C GLN A 54 19.21 -16.98 -4.72
N SER A 55 19.33 -16.01 -5.63
CA SER A 55 20.59 -15.72 -6.33
C SER A 55 21.69 -15.19 -5.38
N CYS A 56 21.28 -14.60 -4.25
CA CYS A 56 22.20 -14.05 -3.27
C CYS A 56 22.52 -15.03 -2.13
N MET A 57 21.77 -16.12 -2.00
CA MET A 57 22.01 -17.13 -0.98
C MET A 57 23.39 -17.78 -1.19
N GLY A 58 24.23 -17.66 -0.18
CA GLY A 58 25.62 -18.15 -0.22
C GLY A 58 26.67 -17.06 -0.53
N ILE A 59 26.26 -15.82 -0.81
CA ILE A 59 27.18 -14.69 -0.90
C ILE A 59 27.41 -14.14 0.51
N THR A 60 28.53 -14.50 1.12
CA THR A 60 28.92 -14.03 2.47
C THR A 60 29.69 -12.70 2.44
N ARG A 61 29.56 -11.92 1.39
CA ARG A 61 30.28 -10.65 1.27
C ARG A 61 29.55 -9.55 2.03
N GLU A 62 30.27 -8.87 2.91
CA GLU A 62 29.83 -7.68 3.62
C GLU A 62 29.37 -6.55 2.67
N ASP A 63 29.84 -6.59 1.41
CA ASP A 63 29.58 -5.56 0.37
C ASP A 63 28.34 -5.89 -0.51
N PHE A 64 27.55 -6.92 -0.20
CA PHE A 64 26.41 -7.25 -1.04
C PHE A 64 25.23 -6.30 -0.74
N ASP A 65 24.78 -5.59 -1.78
CA ASP A 65 23.65 -4.68 -1.70
C ASP A 65 22.31 -5.44 -1.81
N TYR A 66 21.62 -5.61 -0.68
CA TYR A 66 20.29 -6.22 -0.61
C TYR A 66 19.14 -5.24 -0.95
N SER A 67 19.44 -4.00 -1.32
CA SER A 67 18.43 -2.96 -1.57
C SER A 67 17.41 -3.38 -2.63
N GLY A 68 17.84 -4.06 -3.70
CA GLY A 68 16.95 -4.55 -4.75
C GLY A 68 15.87 -5.51 -4.24
N ILE A 69 16.22 -6.40 -3.31
CA ILE A 69 15.27 -7.35 -2.68
C ILE A 69 14.28 -6.59 -1.81
N CYS A 70 14.77 -5.67 -0.98
CA CYS A 70 13.94 -4.85 -0.11
C CYS A 70 12.98 -3.97 -0.91
N ILE A 71 13.47 -3.30 -1.96
CA ILE A 71 12.65 -2.46 -2.84
C ILE A 71 11.55 -3.29 -3.52
N SER A 72 11.86 -4.46 -4.07
CA SER A 72 10.86 -5.31 -4.73
C SER A 72 9.79 -5.79 -3.75
N SER A 73 10.18 -6.23 -2.55
CA SER A 73 9.25 -6.66 -1.51
C SER A 73 8.35 -5.55 -1.02
N THR A 74 8.90 -4.35 -0.76
CA THR A 74 8.12 -3.19 -0.32
C THR A 74 7.22 -2.64 -1.42
N SER A 75 7.64 -2.70 -2.69
CA SER A 75 6.82 -2.33 -3.84
C SER A 75 5.60 -3.25 -3.98
N ALA A 76 5.76 -4.56 -3.74
CA ALA A 76 4.65 -5.50 -3.73
C ALA A 76 3.61 -5.09 -2.68
N LEU A 77 4.05 -4.81 -1.45
CA LEU A 77 3.17 -4.34 -0.37
C LEU A 77 2.47 -3.03 -0.75
N GLU A 78 3.21 -2.04 -1.26
CA GLU A 78 2.62 -0.75 -1.67
C GLU A 78 1.58 -0.88 -2.76
N CYS A 79 1.76 -1.80 -3.72
CA CYS A 79 0.76 -2.04 -4.76
C CYS A 79 -0.58 -2.50 -4.16
N GLU A 80 -0.55 -3.44 -3.20
CA GLU A 80 -1.78 -3.90 -2.53
C GLU A 80 -2.37 -2.83 -1.61
N LEU A 81 -1.56 -2.13 -0.82
CA LEU A 81 -2.03 -1.04 0.03
C LEU A 81 -2.69 0.08 -0.80
N ARG A 82 -2.11 0.43 -1.94
CA ARG A 82 -2.65 1.40 -2.87
C ARG A 82 -3.99 0.95 -3.43
N ARG A 83 -4.07 -0.32 -3.86
CA ARG A 83 -5.32 -0.89 -4.38
C ARG A 83 -6.44 -0.82 -3.35
N TRP A 84 -6.18 -1.28 -2.13
CA TRP A 84 -7.20 -1.40 -1.09
C TRP A 84 -7.49 -0.07 -0.41
N PHE A 85 -6.49 0.65 0.06
CA PHE A 85 -6.67 1.80 0.93
C PHE A 85 -6.67 3.15 0.21
N TYR A 86 -6.32 3.16 -1.06
CA TYR A 86 -6.40 4.38 -1.86
C TYR A 86 -7.49 4.27 -2.92
N VAL A 87 -7.30 3.42 -3.91
CA VAL A 87 -8.25 3.28 -5.03
C VAL A 87 -9.60 2.76 -4.55
N GLY A 88 -9.62 1.66 -3.82
CA GLY A 88 -10.86 1.05 -3.31
C GLY A 88 -11.60 1.99 -2.35
N TYR A 89 -10.89 2.75 -1.52
CA TYR A 89 -11.53 3.72 -0.64
C TYR A 89 -12.05 4.94 -1.41
N GLN A 90 -11.37 5.43 -2.46
CA GLN A 90 -11.91 6.44 -3.36
C GLN A 90 -13.22 5.97 -4.01
N GLU A 91 -13.24 4.76 -4.56
CA GLU A 91 -14.44 4.17 -5.18
C GLU A 91 -15.60 4.04 -4.19
N TYR A 92 -15.31 3.65 -2.96
CA TYR A 92 -16.30 3.60 -1.89
C TYR A 92 -16.88 4.99 -1.59
N LEU A 93 -16.01 6.00 -1.44
CA LEU A 93 -16.44 7.36 -1.14
C LEU A 93 -17.23 7.98 -2.29
N ILE A 94 -16.87 7.74 -3.53
CA ILE A 94 -17.68 8.19 -4.69
C ILE A 94 -19.12 7.70 -4.57
N LYS A 95 -19.30 6.42 -4.21
CA LYS A 95 -20.64 5.83 -4.05
C LYS A 95 -21.38 6.34 -2.82
N ALA A 96 -20.67 6.60 -1.73
CA ALA A 96 -21.28 7.00 -0.45
C ALA A 96 -21.54 8.50 -0.35
N VAL A 97 -20.73 9.32 -1.03
CA VAL A 97 -20.69 10.78 -0.85
C VAL A 97 -20.91 11.52 -2.15
N GLY A 98 -20.36 11.03 -3.25
CA GLY A 98 -20.33 11.70 -4.55
C GLY A 98 -18.90 12.03 -5.00
N ASN A 99 -18.76 12.39 -6.27
CA ASN A 99 -17.49 12.77 -6.86
C ASN A 99 -17.07 14.18 -6.38
N PRO A 100 -15.85 14.38 -5.83
CA PRO A 100 -15.43 15.68 -5.33
C PRO A 100 -15.45 16.80 -6.38
N SER A 101 -15.27 16.48 -7.66
CA SER A 101 -15.35 17.47 -8.75
C SER A 101 -16.76 18.02 -9.00
N GLU A 102 -17.78 17.36 -8.50
CA GLU A 102 -19.21 17.70 -8.65
C GLU A 102 -19.82 18.27 -7.36
N MET A 103 -19.02 18.34 -6.28
CA MET A 103 -19.47 18.78 -4.96
C MET A 103 -19.07 20.22 -4.68
N ASP A 104 -19.80 20.88 -3.77
CA ASP A 104 -19.35 22.16 -3.20
C ASP A 104 -18.01 21.94 -2.44
N PRO A 105 -17.02 22.82 -2.63
CA PRO A 105 -15.72 22.69 -1.94
C PRO A 105 -15.81 22.57 -0.42
N SER A 106 -16.79 23.22 0.21
CA SER A 106 -16.99 23.10 1.66
C SER A 106 -17.39 21.66 2.06
N ASP A 107 -18.21 21.02 1.24
CA ASP A 107 -18.65 19.64 1.46
C ASP A 107 -17.52 18.65 1.19
N VAL A 108 -16.71 18.90 0.16
CA VAL A 108 -15.52 18.08 -0.10
C VAL A 108 -14.61 18.05 1.12
N TRP A 109 -14.26 19.22 1.68
CA TRP A 109 -13.38 19.30 2.85
C TRP A 109 -13.95 18.70 4.13
N ASN A 110 -15.26 18.56 4.22
CA ASN A 110 -15.91 17.93 5.36
C ASN A 110 -16.03 16.41 5.21
N GLN A 111 -16.05 15.90 3.96
CA GLN A 111 -16.43 14.53 3.68
C GLN A 111 -15.29 13.68 3.10
N TRP A 112 -14.27 14.30 2.50
CA TRP A 112 -13.16 13.64 1.88
C TRP A 112 -11.86 13.83 2.67
N PRO A 113 -11.02 12.77 2.83
CA PRO A 113 -9.64 12.91 3.31
C PRO A 113 -8.80 13.67 2.27
N GLU A 114 -8.01 14.64 2.74
CA GLU A 114 -7.12 15.43 1.84
C GLU A 114 -6.13 14.53 1.09
N GLU A 115 -5.72 13.43 1.68
CA GLU A 115 -4.78 12.45 1.13
C GLU A 115 -5.28 11.76 -0.15
N LEU A 116 -6.60 11.78 -0.37
CA LEU A 116 -7.25 11.21 -1.56
C LEU A 116 -7.55 12.25 -2.65
N LEU A 117 -7.27 13.53 -2.39
CA LEU A 117 -7.55 14.63 -3.30
C LEU A 117 -6.29 15.06 -4.06
N ASN A 118 -6.48 15.71 -5.20
CA ASN A 118 -5.41 16.26 -6.03
C ASN A 118 -4.75 17.51 -5.43
N ILE A 119 -5.38 18.13 -4.43
CA ILE A 119 -4.93 19.34 -3.77
C ILE A 119 -5.20 19.28 -2.27
N ASP A 120 -4.34 19.85 -1.46
CA ASP A 120 -4.58 20.04 -0.03
C ASP A 120 -5.36 21.35 0.24
N ARG A 121 -6.03 21.39 1.40
CA ARG A 121 -6.91 22.50 1.78
C ARG A 121 -6.16 23.84 1.89
N LYS A 122 -4.91 23.81 2.32
CA LYS A 122 -4.09 25.04 2.46
C LYS A 122 -3.74 25.62 1.10
N THR A 123 -3.30 24.78 0.18
CA THR A 123 -2.98 25.15 -1.20
C THR A 123 -4.23 25.65 -1.92
N TYR A 124 -5.36 24.96 -1.77
CA TYR A 124 -6.63 25.39 -2.34
C TYR A 124 -7.02 26.81 -1.88
N ARG A 125 -6.98 27.07 -0.56
CA ARG A 125 -7.31 28.42 -0.03
C ARG A 125 -6.41 29.49 -0.62
N LYS A 126 -5.10 29.24 -0.69
CA LYS A 126 -4.14 30.19 -1.27
C LYS A 126 -4.45 30.50 -2.73
N LEU A 127 -4.78 29.49 -3.54
CA LEU A 127 -5.16 29.70 -4.95
C LEU A 127 -6.44 30.52 -5.10
N MET A 128 -7.40 30.31 -4.19
CA MET A 128 -8.65 31.09 -4.18
C MET A 128 -8.39 32.55 -3.76
N GLU A 129 -7.55 32.80 -2.76
CA GLU A 129 -7.15 34.14 -2.32
C GLU A 129 -6.38 34.89 -3.43
N ASP A 130 -5.55 34.18 -4.18
CA ASP A 130 -4.79 34.74 -5.33
C ASP A 130 -5.68 35.00 -6.59
N GLY A 131 -7.00 34.81 -6.49
CA GLY A 131 -7.95 35.04 -7.59
C GLY A 131 -7.90 33.98 -8.70
N ARG A 132 -7.29 32.83 -8.47
CA ARG A 132 -7.23 31.71 -9.41
C ARG A 132 -8.46 30.81 -9.23
N TYR A 133 -9.57 31.20 -9.79
CA TYR A 133 -10.88 30.56 -9.64
C TYR A 133 -11.01 29.15 -10.28
N SER A 134 -9.98 28.61 -10.93
CA SER A 134 -10.06 27.35 -11.66
C SER A 134 -9.52 26.13 -10.91
N ALA A 135 -9.27 26.24 -9.62
CA ALA A 135 -8.81 25.09 -8.82
C ALA A 135 -9.99 24.15 -8.53
N THR A 136 -10.21 23.19 -9.40
CA THR A 136 -11.18 22.11 -9.18
C THR A 136 -10.60 21.10 -8.21
N ILE A 137 -11.40 20.70 -7.22
CA ILE A 137 -11.02 19.62 -6.32
C ILE A 137 -11.40 18.30 -7.00
N GLU A 138 -10.40 17.53 -7.32
CA GLU A 138 -10.54 16.24 -8.00
C GLU A 138 -9.91 15.13 -7.17
N LEU A 139 -10.10 13.90 -7.61
CA LEU A 139 -9.40 12.76 -7.04
C LEU A 139 -7.89 12.87 -7.26
N GLY A 140 -7.13 12.53 -6.25
CA GLY A 140 -5.68 12.42 -6.36
C GLY A 140 -5.27 11.22 -7.21
N ASP A 141 -4.08 11.31 -7.83
CA ASP A 141 -3.49 10.20 -8.56
C ASP A 141 -3.02 9.09 -7.58
N ALA A 142 -3.46 7.87 -7.83
CA ALA A 142 -3.06 6.71 -7.05
C ALA A 142 -1.52 6.49 -7.04
N LYS A 143 -0.81 6.92 -8.08
CA LYS A 143 0.66 6.85 -8.14
C LYS A 143 1.34 7.71 -7.07
N SER A 144 0.66 8.75 -6.59
CA SER A 144 1.17 9.61 -5.52
C SER A 144 1.03 9.00 -4.13
N PHE A 145 0.30 7.87 -4.01
CA PHE A 145 0.11 7.19 -2.73
C PHE A 145 1.36 6.40 -2.35
N THR A 146 1.80 6.59 -1.13
CA THR A 146 2.91 5.85 -0.52
C THR A 146 2.50 5.31 0.84
N MET A 147 3.21 4.31 1.35
CA MET A 147 2.96 3.78 2.71
C MET A 147 2.96 4.87 3.78
N GLY A 148 3.76 5.93 3.62
CA GLY A 148 3.79 7.06 4.55
C GLY A 148 2.51 7.87 4.63
N LYS A 149 1.62 7.78 3.64
CA LYS A 149 0.30 8.44 3.67
C LYS A 149 -0.76 7.60 4.40
N LEU A 150 -0.52 6.31 4.56
CA LEU A 150 -1.49 5.39 5.17
C LEU A 150 -1.93 5.81 6.57
N PRO A 151 -1.03 6.18 7.51
CA PRO A 151 -1.44 6.61 8.84
C PRO A 151 -2.38 7.81 8.85
N TYR A 152 -2.23 8.71 7.87
CA TYR A 152 -3.07 9.91 7.79
C TYR A 152 -4.50 9.57 7.35
N LEU A 153 -4.68 8.58 6.48
CA LEU A 153 -6.01 8.09 6.10
C LEU A 153 -6.77 7.49 7.28
N PHE A 154 -6.06 6.75 8.15
CA PHE A 154 -6.67 6.11 9.31
C PHE A 154 -6.78 7.03 10.52
N TYR A 155 -5.86 7.97 10.67
CA TYR A 155 -5.68 8.75 11.89
C TYR A 155 -6.07 10.22 11.73
N ASN A 156 -7.11 10.50 10.95
CA ASN A 156 -7.60 11.87 10.86
C ASN A 156 -8.32 12.30 12.15
N LYS A 157 -7.54 12.87 13.09
CA LYS A 157 -8.06 13.36 14.38
C LYS A 157 -9.11 14.46 14.24
N LYS A 158 -9.04 15.22 13.14
CA LYS A 158 -9.81 16.45 12.95
C LYS A 158 -11.17 16.19 12.33
N ASN A 159 -11.35 15.08 11.64
CA ASN A 159 -12.59 14.78 10.95
C ASN A 159 -13.14 13.39 11.35
N ARG A 160 -14.09 13.42 12.31
CA ARG A 160 -14.75 12.21 12.79
C ARG A 160 -15.48 11.46 11.66
N LEU A 161 -16.09 12.18 10.75
CA LEU A 161 -16.90 11.60 9.68
C LEU A 161 -16.05 10.77 8.71
N THR A 162 -14.88 11.28 8.31
CA THR A 162 -13.96 10.52 7.44
C THR A 162 -13.43 9.27 8.12
N ARG A 163 -13.21 9.33 9.42
CA ARG A 163 -12.80 8.18 10.23
C ARG A 163 -13.89 7.11 10.32
N ASP A 164 -15.12 7.51 10.57
CA ASP A 164 -16.25 6.59 10.67
C ASP A 164 -16.51 5.91 9.31
N ARG A 165 -16.37 6.62 8.22
CA ARG A 165 -16.45 6.06 6.85
C ARG A 165 -15.32 5.09 6.50
N MET A 166 -14.09 5.38 6.94
CA MET A 166 -13.00 4.42 6.77
C MET A 166 -13.32 3.12 7.51
N LYS A 167 -13.88 3.21 8.72
CA LYS A 167 -14.34 2.04 9.45
C LYS A 167 -15.41 1.26 8.70
N GLU A 168 -16.44 1.94 8.19
CA GLU A 168 -17.50 1.33 7.38
C GLU A 168 -16.94 0.64 6.14
N TYR A 169 -16.01 1.30 5.43
CA TYR A 169 -15.32 0.73 4.29
C TYR A 169 -14.56 -0.54 4.64
N LEU A 170 -13.77 -0.51 5.71
CA LEU A 170 -13.01 -1.68 6.17
C LEU A 170 -13.93 -2.82 6.59
N ASP A 171 -15.02 -2.52 7.26
CA ASP A 171 -16.06 -3.50 7.61
C ASP A 171 -16.67 -4.16 6.37
N THR A 172 -16.78 -3.44 5.26
CA THR A 172 -17.26 -3.99 3.98
C THR A 172 -16.25 -4.96 3.37
N ILE A 173 -14.97 -4.58 3.31
CA ILE A 173 -13.92 -5.40 2.71
C ILE A 173 -13.68 -6.69 3.53
N PHE A 174 -13.52 -6.55 4.85
CA PHE A 174 -13.11 -7.66 5.69
C PHE A 174 -14.24 -8.59 6.08
N LYS A 175 -15.49 -8.14 6.11
CA LYS A 175 -16.63 -9.01 6.44
C LYS A 175 -16.86 -10.13 5.41
N GLU A 176 -16.64 -9.89 4.13
CA GLU A 176 -16.87 -10.90 3.10
C GLU A 176 -15.80 -12.00 3.11
N GLU A 177 -14.55 -11.67 3.31
CA GLU A 177 -13.44 -12.64 3.27
C GLU A 177 -13.29 -13.44 4.58
N TYR A 178 -13.63 -12.86 5.73
CA TYR A 178 -13.50 -13.53 7.03
C TYR A 178 -14.70 -14.36 7.42
N ARG A 179 -15.88 -14.17 6.84
CA ARG A 179 -17.06 -15.01 7.05
C ARG A 179 -16.91 -16.43 6.52
N GLN A 180 -15.93 -16.69 5.67
CA GLN A 180 -15.76 -18.00 5.02
C GLN A 180 -14.83 -18.96 5.75
N LYS A 181 -14.29 -18.63 6.93
CA LYS A 181 -13.48 -19.56 7.72
C LYS A 181 -14.32 -20.22 8.81
N PRO A 182 -14.71 -21.51 8.67
CA PRO A 182 -15.32 -22.25 9.76
C PRO A 182 -14.31 -22.36 10.91
N GLY A 183 -14.65 -21.84 12.08
CA GLY A 183 -13.89 -22.02 13.32
C GLY A 183 -12.71 -21.09 13.58
N GLY A 184 -12.48 -20.08 12.78
CA GLY A 184 -11.42 -19.11 13.00
C GLY A 184 -11.94 -17.87 13.72
N THR A 185 -11.76 -17.78 15.02
CA THR A 185 -11.75 -16.52 15.76
C THR A 185 -10.49 -15.73 15.39
N ILE A 186 -10.39 -15.30 14.15
CA ILE A 186 -9.68 -14.04 13.92
C ILE A 186 -10.73 -13.01 14.27
N GLY A 187 -10.66 -12.49 15.47
CA GLY A 187 -11.46 -11.35 15.87
C GLY A 187 -11.43 -10.35 14.74
N ALA A 188 -12.56 -9.74 14.44
CA ALA A 188 -12.62 -8.60 13.53
C ALA A 188 -11.33 -7.82 13.75
N ILE A 189 -10.60 -7.51 12.66
CA ILE A 189 -9.42 -6.64 12.77
C ILE A 189 -9.91 -5.51 13.63
N ASP A 190 -9.43 -5.47 14.87
CA ASP A 190 -10.01 -4.57 15.82
C ASP A 190 -9.72 -3.18 15.28
N TRP A 191 -10.78 -2.44 14.95
CA TRP A 191 -10.63 -1.05 14.52
C TRP A 191 -9.72 -0.27 15.48
N ILE A 192 -9.70 -0.66 16.74
CA ILE A 192 -8.79 -0.17 17.76
C ILE A 192 -7.34 -0.39 17.34
N ASP A 193 -6.99 -1.51 16.70
CA ASP A 193 -5.62 -1.76 16.24
C ASP A 193 -5.22 -0.85 15.09
N PHE A 194 -6.14 -0.48 14.21
CA PHE A 194 -5.88 0.55 13.22
C PHE A 194 -5.81 1.97 13.83
N GLN A 195 -6.59 2.25 14.88
CA GLN A 195 -6.59 3.57 15.53
C GLN A 195 -5.51 3.76 16.59
N SER A 196 -5.07 2.68 17.24
CA SER A 196 -4.10 2.74 18.33
C SER A 196 -2.65 2.81 17.85
N TYR A 197 -2.42 3.09 16.58
CA TYR A 197 -1.12 3.15 15.95
C TYR A 197 -0.01 3.71 16.87
N LYS A 198 -0.24 4.82 17.55
CA LYS A 198 0.73 5.41 18.48
C LYS A 198 0.81 4.72 19.87
N ARG A 199 -0.15 3.87 20.18
CA ARG A 199 -0.26 3.20 21.49
C ARG A 199 0.00 1.70 21.39
N ASN A 200 -0.17 1.13 20.20
CA ASN A 200 0.07 -0.28 19.94
C ASN A 200 1.16 -0.42 18.85
N PRO A 201 2.41 -0.68 19.25
CA PRO A 201 3.52 -0.86 18.31
C PRO A 201 3.37 -2.07 17.39
N ASN A 202 2.44 -2.98 17.70
CA ASN A 202 2.14 -4.16 16.89
C ASN A 202 0.89 -3.98 16.02
N SER A 203 0.45 -2.74 15.79
CA SER A 203 -0.67 -2.47 14.88
C SER A 203 -0.23 -2.60 13.43
N PHE A 204 -1.19 -2.95 12.55
CA PHE A 204 -0.96 -3.00 11.10
C PHE A 204 -0.28 -1.73 10.53
N ILE A 205 -0.69 -0.55 11.02
CA ILE A 205 -0.08 0.73 10.58
C ILE A 205 1.35 0.87 11.08
N SER A 206 1.62 0.44 12.33
CA SER A 206 2.96 0.42 12.87
C SER A 206 3.87 -0.52 12.08
N ASP A 207 3.37 -1.67 11.68
CA ASP A 207 4.11 -2.61 10.82
C ASP A 207 4.43 -1.99 9.46
N CYS A 208 3.47 -1.30 8.83
CA CYS A 208 3.70 -0.58 7.58
C CYS A 208 4.76 0.53 7.73
N ASP A 209 4.73 1.29 8.82
CA ASP A 209 5.73 2.31 9.11
C ASP A 209 7.12 1.70 9.36
N ASN A 210 7.20 0.62 10.13
CA ASN A 210 8.44 -0.11 10.39
C ASN A 210 9.06 -0.65 9.09
N ILE A 211 8.24 -1.23 8.21
CA ILE A 211 8.69 -1.71 6.89
C ILE A 211 9.20 -0.55 6.05
N ARG A 212 8.47 0.57 6.01
CA ARG A 212 8.90 1.76 5.26
C ARG A 212 10.24 2.27 5.76
N ASP A 213 10.39 2.44 7.07
CA ASP A 213 11.56 3.07 7.67
C ASP A 213 12.79 2.15 7.62
N ALA A 214 12.60 0.86 7.83
CA ALA A 214 13.71 -0.11 7.85
C ALA A 214 14.19 -0.51 6.44
N TYR A 215 13.28 -0.58 5.46
CA TYR A 215 13.60 -1.22 4.18
C TYR A 215 13.48 -0.31 2.96
N ARG A 216 12.71 0.75 3.04
CA ARG A 216 12.52 1.68 1.92
C ARG A 216 13.34 2.94 2.03
N ASN A 217 13.46 3.50 3.24
CA ASN A 217 14.18 4.73 3.53
C ASN A 217 15.26 4.47 4.60
N PRO A 218 16.22 3.56 4.36
CA PRO A 218 17.34 3.40 5.26
C PRO A 218 18.09 4.73 5.31
N ALA A 219 18.38 5.20 6.52
CA ALA A 219 19.08 6.45 6.78
C ALA A 219 20.53 6.39 6.26
#